data_b0d0c6eae3f15d0307401a7131cd3ab7
#
_entry.id   b0d0c6eae3f15d0307401a7131cd3ab7
#
_cell.length_a   1.000
_cell.length_b   1.000
_cell.length_c   1.000
_cell.angle_alpha   90.00
_cell.angle_beta   90.00
_cell.angle_gamma   90.00
#
_symmetry.space_group_name_H-M   'P 1'
#
loop_
_entity.id
_entity.type
_entity.pdbx_description
1 polymer ?
#
loop_
_entity_poly.entity_id
_entity_poly.type
_entity_poly.pdbx_seq_one_letter_code
_entity_poly.pdbx_strand_id
1 'polypeptide(L)' 'MGPYEYVVESIEGDYAYLKRTDIYDTGEPMMIAMALLPDGADVGTKLRWENLVYSVIE' A
#
# COMPACT_ATOMS: atom_id res chain seq x y z
N MET A 1 7.86 -10.44 -9.90
CA MET A 1 8.04 -9.28 -9.56
C MET A 1 7.05 -8.21 -9.73
N GLY A 2 6.03 -8.09 -9.79
CA GLY A 2 5.12 -6.99 -9.86
C GLY A 2 4.89 -6.56 -11.28
N PRO A 3 4.11 -5.53 -11.46
CA PRO A 3 3.64 -4.66 -10.37
C PRO A 3 2.58 -5.31 -9.52
N TYR A 4 2.50 -4.84 -8.30
CA TYR A 4 1.44 -5.24 -7.39
C TYR A 4 0.64 -4.02 -7.01
N GLU A 5 -0.64 -4.20 -6.74
CA GLU A 5 -1.50 -3.09 -6.38
C GLU A 5 -2.06 -3.27 -4.98
N TYR A 6 -2.14 -2.16 -4.25
CA TYR A 6 -2.53 -2.16 -2.86
C TYR A 6 -3.49 -1.02 -2.58
N VAL A 7 -4.19 -1.11 -1.47
CA VAL A 7 -4.93 0.01 -0.92
C VAL A 7 -4.50 0.17 0.53
N VAL A 8 -4.42 1.40 1.00
CA VAL A 8 -4.10 1.65 2.39
C VAL A 8 -5.34 1.37 3.21
N GLU A 9 -5.27 0.35 4.04
CA GLU A 9 -6.40 -0.05 4.84
C GLU A 9 -6.50 0.75 6.12
N SER A 10 -5.37 1.00 6.76
CA SER A 10 -5.35 1.80 7.97
C SER A 10 -3.94 2.33 8.20
N ILE A 11 -3.84 3.33 9.05
CA ILE A 11 -2.56 3.93 9.41
C ILE A 11 -2.51 4.03 10.92
N GLU A 12 -1.41 3.60 11.49
CA GLU A 12 -1.21 3.67 12.93
C GLU A 12 0.19 4.19 13.21
N GLY A 13 0.27 5.40 13.73
CA GLY A 13 1.55 6.02 14.03
C GLY A 13 2.38 6.14 12.75
N ASP A 14 3.55 5.54 12.75
CA ASP A 14 4.45 5.63 11.62
C ASP A 14 4.30 4.48 10.63
N TYR A 15 3.26 3.68 10.77
CA TYR A 15 3.08 2.51 9.93
C TYR A 15 1.72 2.52 9.26
N ALA A 16 1.68 2.00 8.06
CA ALA A 16 0.44 1.81 7.33
C ALA A 16 0.23 0.31 7.10
N TYR A 17 -1.02 -0.07 7.01
CA TYR A 17 -1.40 -1.45 6.69
C TYR A 17 -1.99 -1.45 5.30
N LEU A 18 -1.38 -2.22 4.41
CA LEU A 18 -1.78 -2.29 3.01
C LEU A 18 -2.41 -3.63 2.72
N LYS A 19 -3.38 -3.60 1.82
CA LYS A 19 -4.03 -4.83 1.38
C LYS A 19 -3.94 -4.91 -0.13
N ARG A 20 -3.65 -6.10 -0.66
CA ARG A 20 -3.58 -6.29 -2.10
C ARG A 20 -4.95 -6.11 -2.71
N THR A 21 -5.00 -5.43 -3.84
CA THR A 21 -6.25 -5.27 -4.57
C THR A 21 -6.23 -5.96 -5.91
N ASP A 22 -5.08 -6.50 -6.28
CA ASP A 22 -4.94 -7.15 -7.58
C ASP A 22 -5.09 -8.66 -7.49
N ILE A 23 -5.33 -9.19 -6.30
CA ILE A 23 -5.62 -10.61 -6.15
C ILE A 23 -6.71 -10.76 -5.11
N TYR A 24 -7.25 -11.94 -5.06
CA TYR A 24 -8.30 -12.22 -4.12
C TYR A 24 -7.74 -12.18 -2.71
N ASP A 25 -8.60 -12.07 -1.76
CA ASP A 25 -8.22 -11.91 -0.38
C ASP A 25 -7.10 -12.81 0.04
N THR A 26 -6.14 -12.26 0.71
CA THR A 26 -5.00 -12.97 1.17
C THR A 26 -4.94 -13.07 2.67
N GLY A 27 -5.88 -12.48 3.37
CA GLY A 27 -5.86 -12.52 4.83
C GLY A 27 -5.29 -11.26 5.41
N GLU A 28 -4.11 -11.34 6.01
CA GLU A 28 -3.61 -10.24 6.81
C GLU A 28 -3.01 -9.13 5.96
N PRO A 29 -3.24 -7.88 6.35
CA PRO A 29 -2.63 -6.77 5.66
C PRO A 29 -1.13 -6.74 5.92
N MET A 30 -0.41 -6.08 5.00
CA MET A 30 1.02 -5.93 5.11
C MET A 30 1.33 -4.62 5.82
N MET A 31 2.17 -4.67 6.85
CA MET A 31 2.57 -3.48 7.56
C MET A 31 3.80 -2.88 6.89
N ILE A 32 3.78 -1.58 6.67
CA ILE A 32 4.89 -0.91 6.01
C ILE A 32 5.08 0.47 6.65
N ALA A 33 6.32 0.92 6.71
CA ALA A 33 6.60 2.24 7.26
C ALA A 33 6.05 3.32 6.35
N MET A 34 5.41 4.31 6.94
CA MET A 34 4.86 5.43 6.16
C MET A 34 5.92 6.13 5.35
N ALA A 35 7.16 6.13 5.83
CA ALA A 35 8.24 6.79 5.12
C ALA A 35 8.50 6.19 3.74
N LEU A 36 8.06 4.98 3.50
CA LEU A 36 8.24 4.33 2.21
C LEU A 36 7.12 4.62 1.23
N LEU A 37 6.09 5.33 1.67
CA LEU A 37 4.95 5.63 0.82
C LEU A 37 5.09 7.03 0.24
N PRO A 38 4.44 7.28 -0.90
CA PRO A 38 4.50 8.62 -1.47
C PRO A 38 3.79 9.63 -0.57
N ASP A 39 4.18 10.90 -0.72
CA ASP A 39 3.55 11.95 0.01
C ASP A 39 2.06 11.98 -0.28
N GLY A 40 1.28 12.20 0.75
CA GLY A 40 -0.16 12.31 0.56
C GLY A 40 -0.90 10.99 0.62
N ALA A 41 -0.19 9.89 0.81
CA ALA A 41 -0.87 8.61 0.97
C ALA A 41 -1.69 8.63 2.25
N ASP A 42 -2.93 8.16 2.17
CA ASP A 42 -3.84 8.19 3.29
C ASP A 42 -4.70 6.95 3.22
N VAL A 43 -5.54 6.77 4.21
CA VAL A 43 -6.46 5.63 4.22
C VAL A 43 -7.32 5.70 2.96
N GLY A 44 -7.41 4.59 2.26
CA GLY A 44 -8.17 4.52 1.02
C GLY A 44 -7.38 4.83 -0.23
N THR A 45 -6.16 5.33 -0.10
CA THR A 45 -5.32 5.62 -1.26
C THR A 45 -4.90 4.31 -1.92
N LYS A 46 -4.99 4.27 -3.23
CA LYS A 46 -4.56 3.11 -4.00
C LYS A 46 -3.15 3.30 -4.47
N LEU A 47 -2.36 2.27 -4.35
CA LEU A 47 -0.93 2.33 -4.63
C LEU A 47 -0.54 1.22 -5.58
N ARG A 48 0.51 1.48 -6.34
CA ARG A 48 1.16 0.45 -7.14
C ARG A 48 2.61 0.33 -6.69
N TRP A 49 3.06 -0.90 -6.50
CA TRP A 49 4.46 -1.16 -6.22
C TRP A 49 5.10 -1.73 -7.47
N GLU A 50 6.13 -1.05 -7.93
CA GLU A 50 6.81 -1.47 -9.14
C GLU A 50 8.23 -0.95 -9.08
N ASN A 51 9.19 -1.79 -9.43
CA ASN A 51 10.60 -1.40 -9.41
C ASN A 51 11.02 -0.88 -8.05
N LEU A 52 10.56 -1.54 -7.00
CA LEU A 52 10.90 -1.21 -5.62
C LEU A 52 10.37 0.15 -5.16
N VAL A 53 9.38 0.69 -5.85
CA VAL A 53 8.84 2.00 -5.53
C VAL A 53 7.32 1.92 -5.44
N TYR A 54 6.75 2.60 -4.45
CA TYR A 54 5.31 2.76 -4.35
C TYR A 54 4.90 4.07 -5.01
N SER A 55 3.82 4.05 -5.75
CA SER A 55 3.27 5.27 -6.34
C SER A 55 1.76 5.25 -6.21
N VAL A 56 1.18 6.45 -6.16
CA VAL A 56 -0.27 6.58 -6.09
C VAL A 56 -0.83 6.41 -7.49
N ILE A 57 -1.85 5.55 -7.63
CA ILE A 57 -2.44 5.29 -8.92
C ILE A 57 -3.88 5.79 -9.00
N GLU A 58 -4.33 6.45 -7.98
CA GLU A 58 -5.72 6.83 -7.98
C GLU A 58 -5.89 8.29 -7.78
#